data_f1cbae9bb03aa0674dfe5f6df89e8e4e
#
_entry.id   f1cbae9bb03aa0674dfe5f6df89e8e4e
#
_cell.length_a   1.000
_cell.length_b   1.000
_cell.length_c   1.000
_cell.angle_alpha   90.00
_cell.angle_beta   90.00
_cell.angle_gamma   90.00
#
_symmetry.space_group_name_H-M   'P 1'
#
loop_
_entity.id
_entity.type
_entity.pdbx_description
1 polymer ?
#
loop_
_entity_poly.entity_id
_entity_poly.type
_entity_poly.pdbx_seq_one_letter_code
_entity_poly.pdbx_strand_id
1 'polypeptide(L)'
;MTSIVTYKGNLRTEATHLQSGSKITTDAPKDNAGKGEAFSPTDLVATALGSCMVTIMGILANNEGIDLKEISFEIVKVMDSNPRRISRIEIEIDMKTNFNSHEKRRLENAAINCPVAKSLHPEIEQIINFIYPE
;
A
#
# COMPACT_ATOMS: atom_id res chain seq x y z
N MET A 1 12.23 -18.67 -3.50
CA MET A 1 11.08 -18.49 -2.57
C MET A 1 11.14 -17.10 -1.94
N THR A 2 10.00 -16.43 -1.86
CA THR A 2 9.91 -15.08 -1.27
C THR A 2 9.77 -15.14 0.24
N SER A 3 8.84 -15.94 0.73
CA SER A 3 8.54 -16.02 2.15
C SER A 3 8.01 -17.39 2.54
N ILE A 4 8.02 -17.63 3.84
CA ILE A 4 7.39 -18.82 4.44
C ILE A 4 6.35 -18.29 5.44
N VAL A 5 5.14 -18.83 5.37
CA VAL A 5 4.04 -18.45 6.25
C VAL A 5 3.63 -19.63 7.11
N THR A 6 3.52 -19.41 8.41
CA THR A 6 3.08 -20.41 9.37
C THR A 6 1.76 -19.96 9.99
N TYR A 7 0.75 -20.83 9.97
CA TYR A 7 -0.50 -20.58 10.69
C TYR A 7 -0.27 -20.87 12.17
N LYS A 8 -0.48 -19.87 13.03
CA LYS A 8 -0.20 -19.97 14.46
C LYS A 8 -1.43 -20.38 15.28
N GLY A 9 -2.55 -20.62 14.65
CA GLY A 9 -3.83 -20.83 15.34
C GLY A 9 -4.49 -19.50 15.69
N ASN A 10 -5.74 -19.58 16.09
CA ASN A 10 -6.54 -18.40 16.46
C ASN A 10 -6.61 -17.33 15.37
N LEU A 11 -6.61 -17.76 14.11
CA LEU A 11 -6.73 -16.89 12.92
C LEU A 11 -5.54 -15.94 12.79
N ARG A 12 -4.36 -16.36 13.22
CA ARG A 12 -3.11 -15.61 13.16
C ARG A 12 -2.09 -16.33 12.31
N THR A 13 -1.34 -15.58 11.49
CA THR A 13 -0.19 -16.12 10.75
C THR A 13 1.08 -15.33 11.08
N GLU A 14 2.22 -15.98 10.90
CA GLU A 14 3.52 -15.33 10.93
C GLU A 14 4.21 -15.61 9.61
N ALA A 15 4.65 -14.55 8.93
CA ALA A 15 5.37 -14.66 7.67
C ALA A 15 6.82 -14.21 7.86
N THR A 16 7.75 -14.97 7.30
CA THR A 16 9.17 -14.64 7.33
C THR A 16 9.64 -14.38 5.90
N HIS A 17 10.20 -13.19 5.68
CA HIS A 17 10.86 -12.84 4.42
C HIS A 17 12.22 -13.53 4.39
N LEU A 18 12.41 -14.47 3.47
CA LEU A 18 13.59 -15.34 3.51
C LEU A 18 14.90 -14.63 3.31
N GLN A 19 14.92 -13.66 2.39
CA GLN A 19 16.17 -12.93 2.08
C GLN A 19 16.66 -12.08 3.24
N SER A 20 15.75 -11.42 3.97
CA SER A 20 16.11 -10.49 5.04
C SER A 20 15.95 -11.06 6.45
N GLY A 21 15.16 -12.12 6.59
CA GLY A 21 14.77 -12.64 7.89
C GLY A 21 13.69 -11.82 8.60
N SER A 22 13.20 -10.77 7.97
CA SER A 22 12.15 -9.91 8.54
C SER A 22 10.85 -10.69 8.68
N LYS A 23 10.12 -10.41 9.76
CA LYS A 23 8.86 -11.11 10.07
C LYS A 23 7.71 -10.15 10.19
N ILE A 24 6.53 -10.58 9.74
CA ILE A 24 5.27 -9.88 9.95
C ILE A 24 4.23 -10.85 10.48
N THR A 25 3.28 -10.30 11.23
CA THR A 25 2.15 -11.05 11.78
C THR A 25 0.88 -10.58 11.11
N THR A 26 -0.04 -11.50 10.80
CA THR A 26 -1.38 -11.14 10.37
C THR A 26 -2.42 -11.70 11.31
N ASP A 27 -3.53 -10.98 11.44
CA ASP A 27 -4.71 -11.42 12.21
C ASP A 27 -5.95 -11.27 11.34
N ALA A 28 -6.91 -12.16 11.51
CA ALA A 28 -8.24 -11.90 10.97
C ALA A 28 -8.81 -10.66 11.67
N PRO A 29 -9.57 -9.82 10.96
CA PRO A 29 -10.15 -8.61 11.57
C PRO A 29 -11.26 -8.95 12.56
N LYS A 30 -11.57 -8.02 13.45
CA LYS A 30 -12.60 -8.22 14.48
C LYS A 30 -13.98 -8.51 13.88
N ASP A 31 -14.30 -7.91 12.75
CA ASP A 31 -15.57 -8.12 12.05
C ASP A 31 -15.64 -9.46 11.32
N ASN A 32 -14.55 -10.26 11.38
CA ASN A 32 -14.48 -11.59 10.79
C ASN A 32 -13.85 -12.58 11.79
N ALA A 33 -14.32 -12.54 13.02
CA ALA A 33 -13.99 -13.46 14.14
C ALA A 33 -12.52 -13.39 14.61
N GLY A 34 -11.74 -12.44 14.15
CA GLY A 34 -10.33 -12.32 14.51
C GLY A 34 -10.08 -11.39 15.68
N LYS A 35 -8.83 -11.38 16.17
CA LYS A 35 -8.40 -10.50 17.25
C LYS A 35 -8.14 -9.07 16.80
N GLY A 36 -7.79 -8.87 15.52
CA GLY A 36 -7.52 -7.57 14.96
C GLY A 36 -6.34 -6.85 15.61
N GLU A 37 -5.36 -7.59 16.12
CA GLU A 37 -4.19 -7.03 16.80
C GLU A 37 -3.03 -6.77 15.85
N ALA A 38 -3.17 -7.14 14.59
CA ALA A 38 -2.20 -6.93 13.53
C ALA A 38 -2.95 -6.69 12.23
N PHE A 39 -2.21 -6.33 11.17
CA PHE A 39 -2.81 -6.20 9.85
C PHE A 39 -3.52 -7.49 9.44
N SER A 40 -4.71 -7.37 8.87
CA SER A 40 -5.32 -8.51 8.17
C SER A 40 -4.62 -8.70 6.83
N PRO A 41 -4.76 -9.87 6.18
CA PRO A 41 -4.20 -10.06 4.83
C PRO A 41 -4.69 -9.00 3.83
N THR A 42 -5.96 -8.62 3.86
CA THR A 42 -6.46 -7.57 2.97
C THR A 42 -5.95 -6.19 3.33
N ASP A 43 -5.70 -5.92 4.62
CA ASP A 43 -5.02 -4.68 5.04
C ASP A 43 -3.62 -4.61 4.43
N LEU A 44 -2.91 -5.73 4.38
CA LEU A 44 -1.57 -5.79 3.78
C LEU A 44 -1.62 -5.49 2.29
N VAL A 45 -2.63 -5.99 1.57
CA VAL A 45 -2.80 -5.70 0.14
C VAL A 45 -2.98 -4.21 -0.07
N ALA A 46 -3.86 -3.57 0.70
CA ALA A 46 -4.10 -2.13 0.59
C ALA A 46 -2.85 -1.32 0.95
N THR A 47 -2.16 -1.71 2.03
CA THR A 47 -0.94 -1.06 2.48
C THR A 47 0.19 -1.23 1.46
N ALA A 48 0.29 -2.40 0.83
CA ALA A 48 1.25 -2.67 -0.22
C ALA A 48 1.08 -1.73 -1.41
N LEU A 49 -0.15 -1.40 -1.77
CA LEU A 49 -0.41 -0.45 -2.86
C LEU A 49 0.22 0.91 -2.56
N GLY A 50 -0.07 1.49 -1.39
CA GLY A 50 0.49 2.79 -1.00
C GLY A 50 2.01 2.75 -0.89
N SER A 51 2.55 1.71 -0.27
CA SER A 51 3.99 1.51 -0.14
C SER A 51 4.67 1.42 -1.49
N CYS A 52 4.08 0.70 -2.43
CA CYS A 52 4.60 0.57 -3.80
C CYS A 52 4.60 1.92 -4.52
N MET A 53 3.50 2.66 -4.43
CA MET A 53 3.38 3.98 -5.06
C MET A 53 4.50 4.92 -4.63
N VAL A 54 4.71 5.03 -3.32
CA VAL A 54 5.71 5.92 -2.75
C VAL A 54 7.13 5.47 -3.11
N THR A 55 7.36 4.16 -3.11
CA THR A 55 8.67 3.61 -3.49
C THR A 55 9.00 3.92 -4.96
N ILE A 56 8.02 3.79 -5.86
CA ILE A 56 8.23 4.10 -7.28
C ILE A 56 8.48 5.60 -7.46
N MET A 57 7.76 6.46 -6.74
CA MET A 57 8.05 7.89 -6.75
C MET A 57 9.48 8.18 -6.27
N GLY A 58 9.92 7.50 -5.22
CA GLY A 58 11.28 7.64 -4.70
C GLY A 58 12.35 7.26 -5.71
N ILE A 59 12.12 6.16 -6.45
CA ILE A 59 13.06 5.73 -7.49
C ILE A 59 13.14 6.78 -8.60
N LEU A 60 11.98 7.30 -9.05
CA LEU A 60 11.94 8.35 -10.06
C LEU A 60 12.66 9.61 -9.57
N ALA A 61 12.38 10.02 -8.34
CA ALA A 61 12.99 11.21 -7.75
C ALA A 61 14.52 11.09 -7.70
N ASN A 62 15.03 9.93 -7.30
CA ASN A 62 16.48 9.69 -7.26
C ASN A 62 17.09 9.77 -8.65
N ASN A 63 16.41 9.24 -9.66
CA ASN A 63 16.93 9.24 -11.03
C ASN A 63 16.89 10.62 -11.68
N GLU A 64 15.95 11.47 -11.31
CA GLU A 64 15.76 12.78 -11.93
C GLU A 64 16.23 13.96 -11.05
N GLY A 65 16.86 13.67 -9.92
CA GLY A 65 17.37 14.72 -9.03
C GLY A 65 16.27 15.52 -8.34
N ILE A 66 15.09 14.93 -8.15
CA ILE A 66 13.99 15.55 -7.42
C ILE A 66 14.18 15.27 -5.93
N ASP A 67 14.10 16.31 -5.11
CA ASP A 67 14.24 16.16 -3.65
C ASP A 67 12.88 15.80 -3.04
N LEU A 68 12.62 14.50 -2.95
CA LEU A 68 11.40 13.97 -2.35
C LEU A 68 11.59 13.85 -0.84
N LYS A 69 10.88 14.68 -0.08
CA LYS A 69 10.97 14.67 1.38
C LYS A 69 10.35 13.39 1.96
N GLU A 70 10.44 13.25 3.26
CA GLU A 70 9.75 12.18 3.97
C GLU A 70 8.24 12.44 3.84
N ILE A 71 7.58 11.67 2.99
CA ILE A 71 6.15 11.82 2.76
C ILE A 71 5.37 10.80 3.57
N SER A 72 4.15 11.15 3.94
CA SER A 72 3.26 10.26 4.66
C SER A 72 1.96 10.08 3.87
N PHE A 73 1.28 8.99 4.12
CA PHE A 73 0.03 8.71 3.42
C PHE A 73 -0.91 7.90 4.31
N GLU A 74 -2.18 8.12 4.09
CA GLU A 74 -3.24 7.41 4.78
C GLU A 74 -3.96 6.50 3.80
N ILE A 75 -4.32 5.32 4.26
CA ILE A 75 -4.94 4.29 3.43
C ILE A 75 -6.25 3.88 4.06
N VAL A 76 -7.31 3.88 3.25
CA VAL A 76 -8.60 3.33 3.64
C VAL A 76 -8.93 2.17 2.71
N LYS A 77 -9.17 1.01 3.31
CA LYS A 77 -9.59 -0.19 2.59
C LYS A 77 -11.10 -0.32 2.72
N VAL A 78 -11.79 -0.44 1.59
CA VAL A 78 -13.24 -0.64 1.58
C VAL A 78 -13.53 -2.05 1.06
N MET A 79 -14.24 -2.82 1.88
CA MET A 79 -14.62 -4.19 1.55
C MET A 79 -16.05 -4.23 0.99
N ASP A 80 -16.30 -5.20 0.15
CA ASP A 80 -17.64 -5.52 -0.34
C ASP A 80 -17.97 -6.96 0.04
N SER A 81 -19.21 -7.36 -0.15
CA SER A 81 -19.67 -8.72 0.15
C SER A 81 -20.23 -9.41 -1.09
N ASN A 82 -20.42 -10.73 -0.97
CA ASN A 82 -21.03 -11.59 -1.99
C ASN A 82 -20.30 -11.56 -3.35
N PRO A 83 -18.99 -11.84 -3.40
CA PRO A 83 -18.13 -12.36 -2.33
C PRO A 83 -17.45 -11.26 -1.53
N ARG A 84 -16.98 -11.59 -0.34
CA ARG A 84 -16.16 -10.71 0.48
C ARG A 84 -14.85 -10.44 -0.26
N ARG A 85 -14.58 -9.17 -0.55
CA ARG A 85 -13.40 -8.75 -1.32
C ARG A 85 -13.12 -7.28 -1.11
N ILE A 86 -11.92 -6.86 -1.47
CA ILE A 86 -11.60 -5.43 -1.53
C ILE A 86 -12.32 -4.84 -2.73
N SER A 87 -13.16 -3.84 -2.52
CA SER A 87 -13.86 -3.14 -3.61
C SER A 87 -13.21 -1.81 -3.95
N ARG A 88 -12.57 -1.15 -2.98
CA ARG A 88 -11.95 0.15 -3.19
C ARG A 88 -10.79 0.34 -2.22
N ILE A 89 -9.74 1.00 -2.67
CA ILE A 89 -8.63 1.45 -1.83
C ILE A 89 -8.49 2.95 -2.05
N GLU A 90 -8.59 3.72 -0.97
CA GLU A 90 -8.44 5.17 -1.01
C GLU A 90 -7.12 5.53 -0.34
N ILE A 91 -6.29 6.28 -1.04
CA ILE A 91 -4.98 6.70 -0.54
C ILE A 91 -4.85 8.21 -0.67
N GLU A 92 -4.53 8.85 0.44
CA GLU A 92 -4.24 10.29 0.47
C GLU A 92 -2.76 10.45 0.80
N ILE A 93 -2.00 11.03 -0.12
CA ILE A 93 -0.55 11.16 0.00
C ILE A 93 -0.22 12.64 0.27
N ASP A 94 0.38 12.89 1.43
CA ASP A 94 0.86 14.23 1.78
C ASP A 94 2.28 14.38 1.23
N MET A 95 2.41 15.16 0.16
CA MET A 95 3.64 15.29 -0.61
C MET A 95 4.70 16.18 0.07
N LYS A 96 4.31 16.94 1.09
CA LYS A 96 5.21 17.78 1.91
C LYS A 96 5.90 18.92 1.17
N THR A 97 6.06 18.84 -0.14
CA THR A 97 6.77 19.81 -0.96
C THR A 97 5.90 20.19 -2.15
N ASN A 98 5.93 21.46 -2.52
CA ASN A 98 5.21 21.92 -3.71
C ASN A 98 6.15 21.89 -4.90
N PHE A 99 6.01 20.89 -5.74
CA PHE A 99 6.82 20.68 -6.95
C PHE A 99 6.27 21.52 -8.11
N ASN A 100 7.08 21.72 -9.15
CA ASN A 100 6.59 22.36 -10.37
C ASN A 100 5.64 21.42 -11.11
N SER A 101 4.90 21.93 -12.11
CA SER A 101 3.88 21.15 -12.82
C SER A 101 4.44 19.90 -13.51
N HIS A 102 5.66 20.01 -14.05
CA HIS A 102 6.31 18.87 -14.71
C HIS A 102 6.65 17.76 -13.73
N GLU A 103 7.24 18.13 -12.58
CA GLU A 103 7.60 17.19 -11.51
C GLU A 103 6.37 16.51 -10.94
N LYS A 104 5.30 17.28 -10.66
CA LYS A 104 4.04 16.73 -10.15
C LYS A 104 3.50 15.67 -11.10
N ARG A 105 3.45 15.97 -12.38
CA ARG A 105 2.94 15.04 -13.39
C ARG A 105 3.76 13.76 -13.44
N ARG A 106 5.08 13.89 -13.42
CA ARG A 106 5.99 12.76 -13.44
C ARG A 106 5.82 11.86 -12.22
N LEU A 107 5.80 12.47 -11.02
CA LEU A 107 5.66 11.73 -9.76
C LEU A 107 4.30 11.03 -9.67
N GLU A 108 3.23 11.75 -9.97
CA GLU A 108 1.88 11.20 -9.89
C GLU A 108 1.67 10.07 -10.89
N ASN A 109 2.15 10.25 -12.11
CA ASN A 109 2.04 9.22 -13.14
C ASN A 109 2.82 7.95 -12.76
N ALA A 110 4.00 8.11 -12.19
CA ALA A 110 4.79 6.97 -11.70
C ALA A 110 4.03 6.22 -10.62
N ALA A 111 3.46 6.93 -9.65
CA ALA A 111 2.73 6.33 -8.53
C ALA A 111 1.54 5.51 -9.00
N ILE A 112 0.67 6.07 -9.83
CA ILE A 112 -0.57 5.40 -10.25
C ILE A 112 -0.30 4.21 -11.18
N ASN A 113 0.89 4.11 -11.74
CA ASN A 113 1.29 2.99 -12.61
C ASN A 113 2.26 2.02 -11.93
N CYS A 114 2.31 2.02 -10.61
CA CYS A 114 3.22 1.13 -9.87
C CYS A 114 2.87 -0.35 -10.08
N PRO A 115 3.84 -1.27 -9.86
CA PRO A 115 3.60 -2.70 -10.08
C PRO A 115 2.43 -3.28 -9.31
N VAL A 116 2.23 -2.88 -8.06
CA VAL A 116 1.08 -3.39 -7.26
C VAL A 116 -0.23 -2.90 -7.88
N ALA A 117 -0.31 -1.62 -8.27
CA ALA A 117 -1.51 -1.08 -8.91
C ALA A 117 -1.88 -1.87 -10.17
N LYS A 118 -0.86 -2.26 -10.95
CA LYS A 118 -1.05 -3.06 -12.18
C LYS A 118 -1.42 -4.51 -11.91
N SER A 119 -1.15 -5.01 -10.70
CA SER A 119 -1.37 -6.40 -10.32
C SER A 119 -2.73 -6.64 -9.65
N LEU A 120 -3.39 -5.59 -9.20
CA LEU A 120 -4.68 -5.70 -8.54
C LEU A 120 -5.79 -5.95 -9.56
N HIS A 121 -6.85 -6.62 -9.10
CA HIS A 121 -8.02 -6.88 -9.94
C HIS A 121 -8.56 -5.56 -10.49
N PRO A 122 -8.88 -5.47 -11.79
CA PRO A 122 -9.33 -4.21 -12.41
C PRO A 122 -10.64 -3.66 -11.82
N GLU A 123 -11.43 -4.50 -11.16
CA GLU A 123 -12.65 -4.03 -10.49
C GLU A 123 -12.39 -3.34 -9.14
N ILE A 124 -11.18 -3.43 -8.62
CA ILE A 124 -10.82 -2.68 -7.41
C ILE A 124 -10.63 -1.22 -7.80
N GLU A 125 -11.48 -0.36 -7.25
CA GLU A 125 -11.36 1.07 -7.50
C GLU A 125 -10.19 1.64 -6.70
N GLN A 126 -9.28 2.33 -7.35
CA GLN A 126 -8.11 2.96 -6.73
C GLN A 126 -8.31 4.47 -6.75
N ILE A 127 -8.54 5.06 -5.58
CA ILE A 127 -8.76 6.51 -5.46
C ILE A 127 -7.54 7.11 -4.78
N ILE A 128 -6.74 7.85 -5.55
CA ILE A 128 -5.45 8.37 -5.10
C ILE A 128 -5.49 9.89 -5.14
N ASN A 129 -5.29 10.52 -3.98
CA ASN A 129 -5.24 11.97 -3.86
C ASN A 129 -3.84 12.40 -3.41
N PHE A 130 -3.25 13.32 -4.18
CA PHE A 130 -1.95 13.90 -3.86
C PHE A 130 -2.19 15.29 -3.25
N ILE A 131 -1.72 15.51 -2.03
CA ILE A 131 -1.90 16.76 -1.30
C ILE A 131 -0.58 17.53 -1.32
N TYR A 132 -0.60 18.74 -1.83
CA TYR A 132 0.58 19.62 -1.88
C TYR A 132 0.39 20.81 -0.95
N PRO A 133 1.50 21.37 -0.40
CA PRO A 133 1.41 22.59 0.38
C PRO A 133 0.87 23.76 -0.45
N GLU A 134 0.16 24.65 0.20
CA GLU A 134 -0.35 25.88 -0.44
C GLU A 134 0.74 26.96 -0.59
#